data_84bcbf0363e12b6151a827701cd5ec88
#
_entry.id   84bcbf0363e12b6151a827701cd5ec88
#
_cell.length_a   1.000
_cell.length_b   1.000
_cell.length_c   1.000
_cell.angle_alpha   90.00
_cell.angle_beta   90.00
_cell.angle_gamma   90.00
#
_symmetry.space_group_name_H-M   'P 1'
#
loop_
_entity.id
_entity.type
_entity.pdbx_description
1 polymer ?
#
loop_
_entity_poly.entity_id
_entity_poly.type
_entity_poly.pdbx_seq_one_letter_code
_entity_poly.pdbx_strand_id
1 'polypeptide(L)'
;MWQYNATLSASLSIVNCKTFNGIKMKNIYFLSDAHLGSRAIEHGRTQERRLVNFLDSIKHKAGAIYLLGDLFDFWYEFKLVVPKGYTRFLGKLSELTDMGVEVHFFIGNHDIWCGDYLSKECGVIIHRKPLTTEIYGREFYLAHGDGLGDPDKKFTNRRSCVRPCSIAREPK
;
A
#
# COMPACT_ATOMS: atom_id res chain seq x y z
N MET A 1 -18.86 -9.21 3.16
CA MET A 1 -19.15 -9.23 1.72
C MET A 1 -18.04 -8.47 1.05
N TRP A 2 -17.16 -9.16 0.31
CA TRP A 2 -15.98 -8.61 -0.35
C TRP A 2 -16.42 -8.14 -1.72
N GLN A 3 -16.29 -6.84 -2.02
CA GLN A 3 -16.49 -6.34 -3.37
C GLN A 3 -15.12 -6.10 -4.02
N TYR A 4 -14.79 -6.96 -4.98
CA TYR A 4 -13.71 -6.70 -5.93
C TYR A 4 -14.26 -5.82 -7.04
N ASN A 5 -13.80 -4.58 -7.13
CA ASN A 5 -14.00 -3.76 -8.32
C ASN A 5 -12.71 -3.74 -9.15
N ALA A 6 -12.68 -4.62 -10.15
CA ALA A 6 -11.56 -4.78 -11.08
C ALA A 6 -11.61 -3.73 -12.21
N THR A 7 -11.20 -2.49 -11.92
CA THR A 7 -10.99 -1.47 -12.96
C THR A 7 -9.75 -0.58 -12.72
N LEU A 8 -9.01 -0.85 -11.66
CA LEU A 8 -7.64 -0.39 -11.48
C LEU A 8 -6.73 -1.60 -11.70
N SER A 9 -5.61 -1.45 -12.38
CA SER A 9 -4.55 -2.47 -12.40
C SER A 9 -3.98 -2.74 -11.00
N ALA A 10 -4.37 -1.97 -10.01
CA ALA A 10 -3.99 -2.10 -8.61
C ALA A 10 -4.92 -3.04 -7.85
N SER A 11 -4.36 -3.87 -6.98
CA SER A 11 -5.14 -4.68 -6.02
C SER A 11 -5.60 -3.83 -4.86
N LEU A 12 -6.89 -3.93 -4.51
CA LEU A 12 -7.49 -3.18 -3.41
C LEU A 12 -8.17 -4.14 -2.43
N SER A 13 -7.82 -4.03 -1.15
CA SER A 13 -8.51 -4.73 -0.06
C SER A 13 -8.86 -3.73 1.05
N ILE A 14 -10.00 -3.93 1.70
CA ILE A 14 -10.50 -3.05 2.76
C ILE A 14 -10.84 -3.89 3.98
N VAL A 15 -10.26 -3.52 5.13
CA VAL A 15 -10.72 -4.01 6.43
C VAL A 15 -11.65 -2.96 7.01
N ASN A 16 -12.91 -3.33 7.12
CA ASN A 16 -13.97 -2.49 7.67
C ASN A 16 -14.41 -3.08 9.00
N CYS A 17 -14.19 -2.35 10.08
CA CYS A 17 -14.72 -2.67 11.39
C CYS A 17 -15.69 -1.55 11.80
N LYS A 18 -16.98 -1.88 11.95
CA LYS A 18 -17.97 -0.85 12.31
C LYS A 18 -17.77 -0.35 13.73
N THR A 19 -17.48 -1.27 14.66
CA THR A 19 -17.22 -0.96 16.06
C THR A 19 -16.22 -1.96 16.64
N PHE A 20 -15.31 -1.48 17.47
CA PHE A 20 -14.41 -2.29 18.27
C PHE A 20 -14.47 -1.76 19.70
N ASN A 21 -14.78 -2.64 20.68
CA ASN A 21 -14.99 -2.24 22.08
C ASN A 21 -15.98 -1.05 22.26
N GLY A 22 -17.04 -1.01 21.44
CA GLY A 22 -18.04 0.06 21.48
C GLY A 22 -17.65 1.38 20.82
N ILE A 23 -16.43 1.50 20.27
CA ILE A 23 -15.93 2.70 19.60
C ILE A 23 -16.09 2.52 18.09
N LYS A 24 -16.61 3.56 17.40
CA LYS A 24 -16.68 3.58 15.95
C LYS A 24 -15.27 3.67 15.37
N MET A 25 -14.88 2.66 14.58
CA MET A 25 -13.54 2.57 14.01
C MET A 25 -13.49 3.13 12.60
N LYS A 26 -12.33 3.66 12.23
CA LYS A 26 -12.03 4.06 10.87
C LYS A 26 -11.64 2.83 10.03
N ASN A 27 -11.83 2.91 8.72
CA ASN A 27 -11.45 1.80 7.83
C ASN A 27 -9.93 1.73 7.63
N ILE A 28 -9.43 0.54 7.40
CA ILE A 28 -8.05 0.29 6.98
C ILE A 28 -8.06 -0.16 5.52
N TYR A 29 -7.23 0.46 4.70
CA TYR A 29 -7.16 0.22 3.26
C TYR A 29 -5.81 -0.38 2.90
N PHE A 30 -5.81 -1.36 2.00
CA PHE A 30 -4.62 -2.01 1.46
C PHE A 30 -4.64 -1.88 -0.06
N LEU A 31 -3.58 -1.36 -0.63
CA LEU A 31 -3.40 -1.19 -2.06
C LEU A 31 -2.04 -1.76 -2.46
N SER A 32 -1.94 -2.37 -3.64
CA SER A 32 -0.67 -2.81 -4.24
C SER A 32 -0.73 -2.73 -5.76
N ASP A 33 0.41 -2.87 -6.40
CA ASP A 33 0.55 -3.08 -7.84
C ASP A 33 -0.12 -1.97 -8.69
N ALA A 34 0.06 -0.72 -8.30
CA ALA A 34 -0.47 0.41 -9.07
C ALA A 34 0.38 0.72 -10.31
N HIS A 35 1.68 0.36 -10.30
CA HIS A 35 2.62 0.55 -11.40
C HIS A 35 2.51 1.91 -12.10
N LEU A 36 2.46 2.99 -11.32
CA LEU A 36 2.40 4.34 -11.84
C LEU A 36 3.60 4.61 -12.75
N GLY A 37 3.33 5.09 -13.95
CA GLY A 37 4.34 5.37 -14.96
C GLY A 37 4.67 4.20 -15.88
N SER A 38 4.01 3.05 -15.74
CA SER A 38 4.21 1.91 -16.63
C SER A 38 3.85 2.26 -18.07
N ARG A 39 4.74 1.89 -18.99
CA ARG A 39 4.51 2.04 -20.44
C ARG A 39 3.49 1.05 -20.98
N ALA A 40 3.24 -0.03 -20.26
CA ALA A 40 2.22 -1.02 -20.61
C ALA A 40 0.78 -0.53 -20.35
N ILE A 41 0.65 0.56 -19.58
CA ILE A 41 -0.65 1.13 -19.22
C ILE A 41 -0.87 2.38 -20.06
N GLU A 42 -1.87 2.32 -20.95
CA GLU A 42 -2.28 3.49 -21.69
C GLU A 42 -2.74 4.61 -20.74
N HIS A 43 -2.29 5.85 -21.03
CA HIS A 43 -2.68 7.03 -20.26
C HIS A 43 -2.26 7.03 -18.77
N GLY A 44 -0.97 6.92 -18.47
CA GLY A 44 -0.43 6.92 -17.10
C GLY A 44 -0.93 8.08 -16.20
N ARG A 45 -1.23 9.27 -16.76
CA ARG A 45 -1.87 10.36 -16.01
C ARG A 45 -3.31 10.04 -15.59
N THR A 46 -4.02 9.25 -16.37
CA THR A 46 -5.39 8.83 -16.03
C THR A 46 -5.38 7.87 -14.86
N GLN A 47 -4.40 6.96 -14.83
CA GLN A 47 -4.23 6.04 -13.71
C GLN A 47 -3.87 6.79 -12.42
N GLU A 48 -2.91 7.72 -12.47
CA GLU A 48 -2.58 8.58 -11.34
C GLU A 48 -3.83 9.31 -10.81
N ARG A 49 -4.61 9.93 -11.69
CA ARG A 49 -5.85 10.61 -11.30
C ARG A 49 -6.88 9.69 -10.68
N ARG A 50 -7.05 8.46 -11.20
CA ARG A 50 -7.97 7.47 -10.63
C ARG A 50 -7.55 7.09 -9.22
N LEU A 51 -6.26 6.85 -9.00
CA LEU A 51 -5.73 6.55 -7.68
C LEU A 51 -5.90 7.72 -6.72
N VAL A 52 -5.59 8.94 -7.15
CA VAL A 52 -5.79 10.17 -6.36
C VAL A 52 -7.26 10.37 -6.01
N ASN A 53 -8.18 10.22 -6.96
CA ASN A 53 -9.61 10.34 -6.72
C ASN A 53 -10.13 9.27 -5.74
N PHE A 54 -9.61 8.05 -5.85
CA PHE A 54 -9.92 6.99 -4.88
C PHE A 54 -9.47 7.39 -3.48
N LEU A 55 -8.21 7.80 -3.31
CA LEU A 55 -7.66 8.25 -2.02
C LEU A 55 -8.45 9.44 -1.45
N ASP A 56 -8.84 10.37 -2.31
CA ASP A 56 -9.69 11.50 -1.90
C ASP A 56 -11.06 11.05 -1.37
N SER A 57 -11.67 10.08 -2.02
CA SER A 57 -12.99 9.53 -1.62
C SER A 57 -12.98 8.84 -0.26
N ILE A 58 -11.82 8.37 0.19
CA ILE A 58 -11.67 7.62 1.45
C ILE A 58 -11.02 8.44 2.58
N LYS A 59 -10.44 9.60 2.31
CA LYS A 59 -9.60 10.36 3.25
C LYS A 59 -10.22 10.60 4.63
N HIS A 60 -11.53 10.86 4.69
CA HIS A 60 -12.23 11.09 5.96
C HIS A 60 -12.65 9.80 6.69
N LYS A 61 -12.57 8.65 6.00
CA LYS A 61 -12.95 7.34 6.53
C LYS A 61 -11.74 6.48 6.87
N ALA A 62 -10.57 6.81 6.35
CA ALA A 62 -9.35 6.06 6.55
C ALA A 62 -8.75 6.33 7.93
N GLY A 63 -8.39 5.27 8.63
CA GLY A 63 -7.53 5.28 9.81
C GLY A 63 -6.08 5.07 9.42
N ALA A 64 -5.84 4.07 8.57
CA ALA A 64 -4.55 3.84 7.95
C ALA A 64 -4.70 3.34 6.52
N ILE A 65 -3.65 3.55 5.72
CA ILE A 65 -3.54 3.10 4.34
C ILE A 65 -2.20 2.36 4.21
N TYR A 66 -2.26 1.09 3.82
CA TYR A 66 -1.10 0.26 3.58
C TYR A 66 -0.88 0.11 2.07
N LEU A 67 0.19 0.70 1.57
CA LEU A 67 0.64 0.62 0.19
C LEU A 67 1.67 -0.51 0.12
N LEU A 68 1.28 -1.65 -0.45
CA LEU A 68 2.01 -2.90 -0.31
C LEU A 68 2.99 -3.19 -1.47
N GLY A 69 3.67 -2.16 -1.95
CA GLY A 69 4.69 -2.24 -2.98
C GLY A 69 4.19 -2.12 -4.41
N ASP A 70 5.13 -1.95 -5.33
CA ASP A 70 4.90 -1.78 -6.77
C ASP A 70 3.90 -0.67 -7.10
N LEU A 71 3.97 0.43 -6.33
CA LEU A 71 3.16 1.63 -6.62
C LEU A 71 3.67 2.38 -7.83
N PHE A 72 4.97 2.40 -8.00
CA PHE A 72 5.64 2.95 -9.16
C PHE A 72 6.19 1.82 -10.02
N ASP A 73 6.09 1.96 -11.34
CA ASP A 73 6.72 1.02 -12.27
C ASP A 73 8.26 1.06 -12.16
N PHE A 74 8.77 2.23 -11.79
CA PHE A 74 10.16 2.45 -11.46
C PHE A 74 10.32 3.63 -10.52
N TRP A 75 11.02 3.44 -9.39
CA TRP A 75 11.38 4.51 -8.47
C TRP A 75 12.85 4.37 -8.08
N TYR A 76 13.61 5.45 -8.27
CA TYR A 76 15.03 5.51 -7.92
C TYR A 76 15.35 6.87 -7.33
N GLU A 77 15.90 6.88 -6.14
CA GLU A 77 16.37 8.09 -5.47
C GLU A 77 17.89 8.19 -5.57
N PHE A 78 18.40 9.33 -5.95
CA PHE A 78 19.84 9.60 -5.97
C PHE A 78 20.14 10.98 -5.42
N LYS A 79 20.73 11.04 -4.23
CA LYS A 79 21.07 12.30 -3.54
C LYS A 79 19.86 13.26 -3.46
N LEU A 80 19.85 14.28 -4.31
CA LEU A 80 18.81 15.32 -4.40
C LEU A 80 17.86 15.11 -5.60
N VAL A 81 17.88 13.96 -6.24
CA VAL A 81 17.10 13.69 -7.45
C VAL A 81 16.13 12.55 -7.23
N VAL A 82 14.88 12.78 -7.61
CA VAL A 82 13.79 11.78 -7.62
C VAL A 82 13.16 11.73 -9.01
N PRO A 83 12.44 10.67 -9.36
CA PRO A 83 11.74 10.55 -10.63
C PRO A 83 10.77 11.70 -10.87
N LYS A 84 10.72 12.16 -12.12
CA LYS A 84 9.78 13.21 -12.54
C LYS A 84 8.36 12.67 -12.60
N GLY A 85 7.40 13.49 -12.23
CA GLY A 85 5.98 13.16 -12.29
C GLY A 85 5.38 12.84 -10.92
N TYR A 86 4.23 12.19 -10.94
CA TYR A 86 3.50 11.74 -9.74
C TYR A 86 3.11 12.86 -8.75
N THR A 87 3.18 14.11 -9.18
CA THR A 87 2.98 15.28 -8.31
C THR A 87 1.63 15.27 -7.61
N ARG A 88 0.58 14.78 -8.28
CA ARG A 88 -0.76 14.68 -7.69
C ARG A 88 -0.84 13.59 -6.64
N PHE A 89 -0.22 12.44 -6.94
CA PHE A 89 -0.19 11.31 -6.03
C PHE A 89 0.64 11.64 -4.78
N LEU A 90 1.84 12.20 -4.97
CA LEU A 90 2.71 12.62 -3.87
C LEU A 90 2.02 13.68 -2.99
N GLY A 91 1.42 14.70 -3.61
CA GLY A 91 0.65 15.71 -2.88
C GLY A 91 -0.56 15.13 -2.14
N LYS A 92 -1.20 14.09 -2.69
CA LYS A 92 -2.29 13.39 -2.00
C LYS A 92 -1.79 12.59 -0.80
N LEU A 93 -0.60 11.98 -0.88
CA LEU A 93 0.02 11.32 0.28
C LEU A 93 0.30 12.34 1.40
N SER A 94 0.89 13.49 1.06
CA SER A 94 1.13 14.57 2.02
C SER A 94 -0.16 15.07 2.66
N GLU A 95 -1.22 15.32 1.86
CA GLU A 95 -2.53 15.72 2.39
C GLU A 95 -3.08 14.69 3.39
N LEU A 96 -2.98 13.40 3.09
CA LEU A 96 -3.47 12.33 3.96
C LEU A 96 -2.72 12.29 5.29
N THR A 97 -1.39 12.38 5.25
CA THR A 97 -0.54 12.37 6.45
C THR A 97 -0.75 13.62 7.29
N ASP A 98 -0.89 14.79 6.67
CA ASP A 98 -1.22 16.05 7.34
C ASP A 98 -2.60 16.00 8.02
N MET A 99 -3.54 15.23 7.48
CA MET A 99 -4.84 14.95 8.10
C MET A 99 -4.78 13.92 9.24
N GLY A 100 -3.60 13.36 9.53
CA GLY A 100 -3.40 12.34 10.57
C GLY A 100 -3.81 10.92 10.13
N VAL A 101 -3.89 10.64 8.83
CA VAL A 101 -4.03 9.28 8.31
C VAL A 101 -2.65 8.64 8.26
N GLU A 102 -2.47 7.49 8.91
CA GLU A 102 -1.21 6.74 8.81
C GLU A 102 -1.08 6.13 7.43
N VAL A 103 -0.05 6.53 6.69
CA VAL A 103 0.26 5.96 5.37
C VAL A 103 1.53 5.14 5.47
N HIS A 104 1.39 3.82 5.27
CA HIS A 104 2.49 2.86 5.29
C HIS A 104 2.84 2.46 3.85
N PHE A 105 4.12 2.44 3.51
CA PHE A 105 4.62 2.01 2.21
C PHE A 105 5.60 0.85 2.37
N PHE A 106 5.25 -0.28 1.79
CA PHE A 106 6.13 -1.45 1.68
C PHE A 106 6.85 -1.39 0.35
N ILE A 107 8.14 -1.63 0.36
CA ILE A 107 8.95 -1.65 -0.86
C ILE A 107 8.65 -2.92 -1.63
N GLY A 108 8.31 -2.77 -2.91
CA GLY A 108 8.20 -3.85 -3.89
C GLY A 108 9.47 -4.00 -4.74
N ASN A 109 9.42 -4.88 -5.73
CA ASN A 109 10.57 -5.11 -6.61
C ASN A 109 10.75 -4.00 -7.67
N HIS A 110 9.71 -3.26 -8.01
CA HIS A 110 9.78 -2.13 -8.95
C HIS A 110 10.23 -0.83 -8.28
N ASP A 111 10.00 -0.68 -7.01
CA ASP A 111 10.37 0.52 -6.23
C ASP A 111 11.44 0.24 -5.15
N ILE A 112 12.27 -0.77 -5.40
CA ILE A 112 13.32 -1.25 -4.48
C ILE A 112 14.36 -0.17 -4.10
N TRP A 113 14.60 0.80 -4.98
CA TRP A 113 15.54 1.90 -4.74
C TRP A 113 14.89 3.13 -4.11
N CYS A 114 13.73 2.96 -3.50
CA CYS A 114 13.09 3.99 -2.70
C CYS A 114 13.97 4.29 -1.47
N GLY A 115 14.39 5.54 -1.33
CA GLY A 115 15.18 6.05 -0.22
C GLY A 115 14.31 6.54 0.94
N ASP A 116 14.45 7.81 1.27
CA ASP A 116 13.72 8.45 2.38
C ASP A 116 12.85 9.64 1.93
N TYR A 117 12.80 9.92 0.65
CA TYR A 117 12.04 11.05 0.10
C TYR A 117 10.55 10.98 0.51
N LEU A 118 9.90 9.82 0.32
CA LEU A 118 8.49 9.68 0.67
C LEU A 118 8.23 9.87 2.16
N SER A 119 9.17 9.47 3.03
CA SER A 119 9.00 9.69 4.46
C SER A 119 9.26 11.14 4.87
N LYS A 120 10.25 11.80 4.28
CA LYS A 120 10.63 13.17 4.62
C LYS A 120 9.65 14.20 4.06
N GLU A 121 9.24 14.01 2.81
CA GLU A 121 8.42 14.99 2.08
C GLU A 121 6.91 14.71 2.16
N CYS A 122 6.54 13.44 2.29
CA CYS A 122 5.12 13.04 2.30
C CYS A 122 4.66 12.45 3.64
N GLY A 123 5.52 12.36 4.65
CA GLY A 123 5.15 11.81 5.97
C GLY A 123 4.84 10.31 5.97
N VAL A 124 5.25 9.57 4.93
CA VAL A 124 4.93 8.15 4.76
C VAL A 124 5.87 7.27 5.59
N ILE A 125 5.33 6.25 6.22
CA ILE A 125 6.10 5.26 6.99
C ILE A 125 6.59 4.15 6.06
N ILE A 126 7.89 4.10 5.77
CA ILE A 126 8.49 3.15 4.83
C ILE A 126 8.87 1.84 5.54
N HIS A 127 8.38 0.73 5.03
CA HIS A 127 8.70 -0.63 5.46
C HIS A 127 9.58 -1.35 4.44
N ARG A 128 10.82 -1.68 4.84
CA ARG A 128 11.78 -2.44 4.02
C ARG A 128 11.74 -3.93 4.32
N LYS A 129 10.94 -4.33 5.29
CA LYS A 129 10.76 -5.72 5.73
C LYS A 129 9.28 -5.99 5.94
N PRO A 130 8.87 -7.25 5.87
CA PRO A 130 7.53 -7.64 6.27
C PRO A 130 7.19 -7.16 7.69
N LEU A 131 5.94 -6.83 7.90
CA LEU A 131 5.40 -6.41 9.19
C LEU A 131 4.29 -7.36 9.63
N THR A 132 4.40 -7.87 10.84
CA THR A 132 3.27 -8.52 11.53
C THR A 132 2.67 -7.50 12.48
N THR A 133 1.38 -7.25 12.36
CA THR A 133 0.66 -6.25 13.14
C THR A 133 -0.74 -6.72 13.48
N GLU A 134 -1.27 -6.23 14.59
CA GLU A 134 -2.67 -6.48 14.97
C GLU A 134 -3.54 -5.30 14.51
N ILE A 135 -4.61 -5.61 13.81
CA ILE A 135 -5.62 -4.64 13.37
C ILE A 135 -6.98 -5.12 13.86
N TYR A 136 -7.60 -4.38 14.77
CA TYR A 136 -8.92 -4.67 15.33
C TYR A 136 -9.06 -6.10 15.87
N GLY A 137 -8.07 -6.53 16.67
CA GLY A 137 -8.07 -7.86 17.31
C GLY A 137 -7.73 -9.02 16.36
N ARG A 138 -7.21 -8.72 15.16
CA ARG A 138 -6.77 -9.73 14.18
C ARG A 138 -5.33 -9.51 13.79
N GLU A 139 -4.57 -10.57 13.72
CA GLU A 139 -3.19 -10.55 13.27
C GLU A 139 -3.10 -10.51 11.74
N PHE A 140 -2.28 -9.61 11.22
CA PHE A 140 -2.00 -9.44 9.79
C PHE A 140 -0.50 -9.55 9.55
N TYR A 141 -0.13 -10.32 8.54
CA TYR A 141 1.21 -10.34 7.99
C TYR A 141 1.20 -9.55 6.68
N LEU A 142 1.93 -8.44 6.65
CA LEU A 142 1.93 -7.47 5.55
C LEU A 142 3.29 -7.47 4.86
N ALA A 143 3.28 -7.65 3.56
CA ALA A 143 4.46 -7.60 2.70
C ALA A 143 4.05 -7.44 1.24
N HIS A 144 4.98 -7.08 0.33
CA HIS A 144 4.70 -6.98 -1.10
C HIS A 144 4.41 -8.34 -1.73
N GLY A 145 5.26 -9.30 -1.59
CA GLY A 145 4.97 -10.63 -2.16
C GLY A 145 5.96 -11.13 -3.19
N ASP A 146 6.94 -10.34 -3.54
CA ASP A 146 7.98 -10.73 -4.47
C ASP A 146 8.80 -11.94 -3.96
N GLY A 147 8.99 -12.94 -4.82
CA GLY A 147 9.77 -14.15 -4.51
C GLY A 147 9.00 -15.26 -3.78
N LEU A 148 7.66 -15.19 -3.71
CA LEU A 148 6.84 -16.32 -3.30
C LEU A 148 6.81 -17.39 -4.39
N GLY A 149 7.20 -18.60 -4.00
CA GLY A 149 7.09 -19.79 -4.84
C GLY A 149 8.26 -20.05 -5.78
N ASP A 150 9.36 -19.32 -5.67
CA ASP A 150 10.60 -19.64 -6.37
C ASP A 150 11.48 -20.55 -5.49
N PRO A 151 11.57 -21.87 -5.78
CA PRO A 151 12.34 -22.80 -4.98
C PRO A 151 13.86 -22.54 -5.02
N ASP A 152 14.36 -21.83 -6.04
CA ASP A 152 15.77 -21.57 -6.25
C ASP A 152 16.25 -20.26 -5.60
N LYS A 153 15.35 -19.38 -5.27
CA LYS A 153 15.70 -18.23 -4.44
C LYS A 153 15.88 -18.66 -3.00
N LYS A 154 17.10 -19.11 -2.66
CA LYS A 154 17.60 -19.21 -1.28
C LYS A 154 17.60 -17.87 -0.53
N PHE A 155 16.76 -16.95 -0.93
CA PHE A 155 16.40 -15.81 -0.15
C PHE A 155 15.34 -16.22 0.86
N THR A 156 15.87 -16.93 1.80
CA THR A 156 15.61 -16.86 3.24
C THR A 156 14.45 -15.99 3.61
N ASN A 157 13.56 -16.69 4.22
CA ASN A 157 12.44 -16.26 5.01
C ASN A 157 11.15 -16.05 4.23
N ARG A 158 10.37 -17.10 4.39
CA ARG A 158 8.91 -17.17 4.38
C ARG A 158 8.29 -15.83 4.02
N ARG A 159 8.21 -15.62 2.74
CA ARG A 159 7.86 -14.36 2.16
C ARG A 159 6.42 -14.41 1.78
N SER A 160 5.82 -13.43 2.29
CA SER A 160 4.91 -12.63 1.57
C SER A 160 3.66 -13.34 1.20
N CYS A 161 2.70 -12.87 1.52
CA CYS A 161 1.56 -12.67 0.66
C CYS A 161 0.74 -11.62 1.29
N VAL A 162 0.27 -10.76 0.47
CA VAL A 162 -1.11 -10.45 0.61
C VAL A 162 -1.88 -11.73 0.32
N ARG A 163 -1.88 -12.67 1.22
CA ARG A 163 -3.07 -13.50 1.30
C ARG A 163 -4.15 -12.55 1.76
N PRO A 164 -5.22 -12.41 0.99
CA PRO A 164 -6.43 -11.88 1.58
C PRO A 164 -6.58 -12.65 2.87
N CYS A 165 -6.57 -11.95 3.98
CA CYS A 165 -6.67 -12.43 5.34
C CYS A 165 -7.15 -13.90 5.39
N SER A 166 -6.22 -14.84 5.59
CA SER A 166 -6.62 -16.16 6.04
C SER A 166 -7.13 -15.92 7.46
N ILE A 167 -8.44 -15.88 7.58
CA ILE A 167 -9.16 -15.89 8.84
C ILE A 167 -8.49 -16.97 9.69
N ALA A 168 -7.81 -16.55 10.75
CA ALA A 168 -7.37 -17.48 11.76
C ALA A 168 -8.63 -18.24 12.21
N ARG A 169 -8.61 -19.56 12.05
CA ARG A 169 -9.66 -20.41 12.58
C ARG A 169 -9.64 -20.20 14.07
N GLU A 170 -10.79 -19.88 14.63
CA GLU A 170 -10.97 -19.88 16.07
C GLU A 170 -10.49 -21.23 16.63
N PRO A 171 -9.73 -21.24 17.73
CA PRO A 171 -9.47 -22.47 18.45
C PRO A 171 -10.82 -22.99 19.01
N LYS A 172 -11.04 -24.28 18.82
CA LYS A 172 -12.20 -24.98 19.40
C LYS A 172 -12.09 -25.02 20.92
#